data_1a8be8b863cd44dad625e91f1ffe2f68
#
_entry.id   1a8be8b863cd44dad625e91f1ffe2f68
#
_cell.length_a   1.000
_cell.length_b   1.000
_cell.length_c   1.000
_cell.angle_alpha   90.00
_cell.angle_beta   90.00
_cell.angle_gamma   90.00
#
_symmetry.space_group_name_H-M   'P 1'
#
loop_
_entity.id
_entity.type
_entity.pdbx_description
1 polymer ?
#
loop_
_entity_poly.entity_id
_entity_poly.type
_entity_poly.pdbx_seq_one_letter_code
_entity_poly.pdbx_strand_id
1 'polypeptide(L)'
;KIFIALGVAIFGMNPFGWRIMGTLFGIAMLPFIYLLGKKMTRNTPAAALACFLFAFDFMHFTQTRIATIDVYITFFVIAMYYFMYYYCSMSFYDTPLYKTFVPLGLCGICMGLGIASKWTGIYAGCGLALLFFAHLLRRYREYLYAKAHPGKSTNGMEHQQIVKRFPDYTVKTIDFCLTFFVLVPAVIYLLSYLPFVDNSHPGLFDRMLTNQTSMFNYHSGLEATHPYSSSWYQWPTMVRPIWYYSGYLTDAVKEGISAFGNPVVWWIGILAFIYILYLLIRNNAFLCSLTGHTQTECSTDTATTLSHREYAAAAFLAVGYLAQYLPWFFVTRITFIYHYFPSVPFVVLMIVYSLMQWKKHMSDRTFIIVCCAYAAVAFALFLLFYPVLSGQPVDVDFVIKYLRWRDTWVLISG
;
A
#
# COMPACT_ATOMS: atom_id res chain seq x y z
N LYS A 1 -2.79 3.73 -18.69
CA LYS A 1 -3.33 3.32 -20.02
C LYS A 1 -2.25 2.72 -20.92
N ILE A 2 -0.99 3.18 -20.86
CA ILE A 2 0.12 2.67 -21.72
C ILE A 2 0.29 1.16 -21.56
N PHE A 3 0.28 0.62 -20.34
CA PHE A 3 0.39 -0.82 -20.12
C PHE A 3 -0.76 -1.62 -20.75
N ILE A 4 -1.98 -1.09 -20.67
CA ILE A 4 -3.13 -1.72 -21.34
C ILE A 4 -2.93 -1.69 -22.87
N ALA A 5 -2.51 -0.55 -23.41
CA ALA A 5 -2.23 -0.41 -24.83
C ALA A 5 -1.12 -1.37 -25.30
N LEU A 6 -0.09 -1.59 -24.47
CA LEU A 6 0.97 -2.57 -24.76
C LEU A 6 0.40 -3.99 -24.84
N GLY A 7 -0.47 -4.38 -23.92
CA GLY A 7 -1.13 -5.69 -23.96
C GLY A 7 -1.98 -5.86 -25.22
N VAL A 8 -2.72 -4.81 -25.62
CA VAL A 8 -3.51 -4.80 -26.86
C VAL A 8 -2.61 -4.86 -28.09
N ALA A 9 -1.49 -4.16 -28.10
CA ALA A 9 -0.55 -4.17 -29.22
C ALA A 9 0.08 -5.56 -29.45
N ILE A 10 0.33 -6.32 -28.38
CA ILE A 10 0.95 -7.66 -28.45
C ILE A 10 -0.08 -8.75 -28.74
N PHE A 11 -1.25 -8.70 -28.11
CA PHE A 11 -2.23 -9.79 -28.11
C PHE A 11 -3.55 -9.46 -28.86
N GLY A 12 -3.64 -8.25 -29.42
CA GLY A 12 -4.82 -7.79 -30.12
C GLY A 12 -5.89 -7.16 -29.22
N MET A 13 -6.87 -6.49 -29.85
CA MET A 13 -8.00 -5.83 -29.19
C MET A 13 -9.06 -6.87 -28.81
N ASN A 14 -8.80 -7.61 -27.76
CA ASN A 14 -9.69 -8.66 -27.22
C ASN A 14 -9.60 -8.69 -25.68
N PRO A 15 -10.50 -9.43 -24.99
CA PRO A 15 -10.53 -9.47 -23.52
C PRO A 15 -9.21 -9.91 -22.89
N PHE A 16 -8.44 -10.78 -23.51
CA PHE A 16 -7.12 -11.17 -23.04
C PHE A 16 -6.13 -10.00 -23.19
N GLY A 17 -6.07 -9.37 -24.37
CA GLY A 17 -5.11 -8.31 -24.69
C GLY A 17 -5.19 -7.13 -23.72
N TRP A 18 -6.39 -6.62 -23.39
CA TRP A 18 -6.50 -5.49 -22.48
C TRP A 18 -6.41 -5.84 -20.98
N ARG A 19 -6.51 -7.14 -20.61
CA ARG A 19 -6.46 -7.59 -19.21
C ARG A 19 -5.12 -8.15 -18.78
N ILE A 20 -4.36 -8.75 -19.69
CA ILE A 20 -3.13 -9.51 -19.36
C ILE A 20 -2.12 -8.67 -18.57
N MET A 21 -1.91 -7.41 -18.95
CA MET A 21 -0.95 -6.55 -18.25
C MET A 21 -1.39 -6.28 -16.80
N GLY A 22 -2.69 -6.03 -16.55
CA GLY A 22 -3.22 -5.89 -15.19
C GLY A 22 -2.99 -7.14 -14.36
N THR A 23 -3.21 -8.32 -14.94
CA THR A 23 -2.98 -9.61 -14.28
C THR A 23 -1.49 -9.83 -13.95
N LEU A 24 -0.57 -9.52 -14.89
CA LEU A 24 0.87 -9.63 -14.65
C LEU A 24 1.35 -8.71 -13.52
N PHE A 25 0.86 -7.47 -13.47
CA PHE A 25 1.14 -6.55 -12.36
C PHE A 25 0.56 -7.05 -11.05
N GLY A 26 -0.65 -7.63 -11.05
CA GLY A 26 -1.25 -8.26 -9.87
C GLY A 26 -0.40 -9.42 -9.33
N ILE A 27 0.07 -10.30 -10.20
CA ILE A 27 0.99 -11.39 -9.82
C ILE A 27 2.31 -10.81 -9.27
N ALA A 28 2.85 -9.79 -9.91
CA ALA A 28 4.11 -9.15 -9.50
C ALA A 28 4.01 -8.42 -8.14
N MET A 29 2.81 -8.08 -7.65
CA MET A 29 2.63 -7.55 -6.29
C MET A 29 2.97 -8.59 -5.21
N LEU A 30 2.67 -9.87 -5.44
CA LEU A 30 2.79 -10.94 -4.44
C LEU A 30 4.21 -11.12 -3.91
N PRO A 31 5.27 -11.20 -4.75
CA PRO A 31 6.65 -11.23 -4.27
C PRO A 31 7.03 -10.03 -3.41
N PHE A 32 6.58 -8.82 -3.76
CA PHE A 32 6.86 -7.63 -2.95
C PHE A 32 6.20 -7.68 -1.58
N ILE A 33 4.94 -8.14 -1.49
CA ILE A 33 4.25 -8.33 -0.21
C ILE A 33 4.98 -9.37 0.64
N TYR A 34 5.37 -10.52 0.05
CA TYR A 34 6.14 -11.54 0.75
C TYR A 34 7.47 -11.00 1.26
N LEU A 35 8.25 -10.35 0.39
CA LEU A 35 9.57 -9.83 0.73
C LEU A 35 9.50 -8.73 1.79
N LEU A 36 8.53 -7.83 1.70
CA LEU A 36 8.31 -6.78 2.69
C LEU A 36 7.89 -7.37 4.04
N GLY A 37 6.92 -8.28 4.04
CA GLY A 37 6.50 -9.03 5.22
C GLY A 37 7.65 -9.80 5.86
N LYS A 38 8.47 -10.51 5.05
CA LYS A 38 9.65 -11.25 5.52
C LYS A 38 10.72 -10.33 6.12
N LYS A 39 10.97 -9.19 5.48
CA LYS A 39 11.95 -8.21 5.97
C LYS A 39 11.50 -7.54 7.27
N MET A 40 10.20 -7.26 7.41
CA MET A 40 9.62 -6.67 8.62
C MET A 40 9.61 -7.66 9.79
N THR A 41 9.08 -8.85 9.56
CA THR A 41 8.81 -9.84 10.62
C THR A 41 9.97 -10.80 10.89
N ARG A 42 10.87 -11.00 9.93
CA ARG A 42 11.91 -12.07 9.91
C ARG A 42 11.32 -13.49 10.07
N ASN A 43 10.04 -13.64 9.79
CA ASN A 43 9.31 -14.89 9.96
C ASN A 43 8.73 -15.33 8.62
N THR A 44 9.01 -16.57 8.19
CA THR A 44 8.55 -17.09 6.89
C THR A 44 7.05 -17.41 6.88
N PRO A 45 6.47 -18.11 7.87
CA PRO A 45 5.04 -18.31 7.97
C PRO A 45 4.23 -17.01 7.95
N ALA A 46 4.67 -15.99 8.68
CA ALA A 46 4.05 -14.68 8.69
C ALA A 46 4.07 -14.00 7.31
N ALA A 47 5.22 -14.04 6.62
CA ALA A 47 5.35 -13.49 5.27
C ALA A 47 4.51 -14.24 4.24
N ALA A 48 4.46 -15.58 4.36
CA ALA A 48 3.61 -16.42 3.51
C ALA A 48 2.11 -16.11 3.74
N LEU A 49 1.70 -15.94 5.00
CA LEU A 49 0.34 -15.53 5.33
C LEU A 49 -0.01 -14.17 4.72
N ALA A 50 0.90 -13.16 4.79
CA ALA A 50 0.66 -11.86 4.17
C ALA A 50 0.44 -11.99 2.65
N CYS A 51 1.30 -12.75 1.98
CA CYS A 51 1.18 -13.01 0.54
C CYS A 51 -0.15 -13.72 0.22
N PHE A 52 -0.53 -14.73 1.00
CA PHE A 52 -1.77 -15.49 0.83
C PHE A 52 -3.01 -14.62 1.03
N LEU A 53 -3.08 -13.86 2.14
CA LEU A 53 -4.21 -12.98 2.42
C LEU A 53 -4.40 -11.92 1.33
N PHE A 54 -3.30 -11.40 0.77
CA PHE A 54 -3.36 -10.43 -0.32
C PHE A 54 -3.78 -11.09 -1.64
N ALA A 55 -3.27 -12.29 -1.94
CA ALA A 55 -3.62 -13.03 -3.16
C ALA A 55 -5.12 -13.38 -3.22
N PHE A 56 -5.72 -13.73 -2.07
CA PHE A 56 -7.13 -14.10 -1.94
C PHE A 56 -8.01 -12.98 -1.36
N ASP A 57 -7.50 -11.74 -1.36
CA ASP A 57 -8.34 -10.57 -1.15
C ASP A 57 -9.22 -10.31 -2.39
N PHE A 58 -10.52 -10.07 -2.17
CA PHE A 58 -11.47 -9.92 -3.28
C PHE A 58 -11.17 -8.72 -4.15
N MET A 59 -10.73 -7.60 -3.54
CA MET A 59 -10.36 -6.39 -4.28
C MET A 59 -9.13 -6.65 -5.16
N HIS A 60 -8.09 -7.29 -4.63
CA HIS A 60 -6.91 -7.65 -5.41
C HIS A 60 -7.30 -8.56 -6.59
N PHE A 61 -8.04 -9.65 -6.32
CA PHE A 61 -8.47 -10.59 -7.36
C PHE A 61 -9.29 -9.91 -8.46
N THR A 62 -10.28 -9.09 -8.10
CA THR A 62 -11.17 -8.45 -9.08
C THR A 62 -10.43 -7.37 -9.87
N GLN A 63 -9.72 -6.47 -9.20
CA GLN A 63 -9.02 -5.34 -9.85
C GLN A 63 -7.92 -5.80 -10.81
N THR A 64 -7.24 -6.90 -10.52
CA THR A 64 -6.17 -7.41 -11.37
C THR A 64 -6.65 -8.18 -12.59
N ARG A 65 -7.94 -8.53 -12.67
CA ARG A 65 -8.57 -9.22 -13.80
C ARG A 65 -9.32 -8.32 -14.77
N ILE A 66 -9.64 -7.11 -14.35
CA ILE A 66 -10.32 -6.12 -15.19
C ILE A 66 -9.32 -5.06 -15.66
N ALA A 67 -9.64 -4.36 -16.74
CA ALA A 67 -8.73 -3.38 -17.35
C ALA A 67 -8.81 -2.02 -16.64
N THR A 68 -8.44 -1.96 -15.35
CA THR A 68 -8.40 -0.72 -14.56
C THR A 68 -6.97 -0.22 -14.36
N ILE A 69 -6.83 1.08 -14.10
CA ILE A 69 -5.53 1.70 -13.86
C ILE A 69 -5.08 1.55 -12.40
N ASP A 70 -5.97 1.17 -11.50
CA ASP A 70 -5.71 1.08 -10.06
C ASP A 70 -4.73 -0.05 -9.71
N VAL A 71 -4.66 -1.08 -10.53
CA VAL A 71 -3.68 -2.15 -10.37
C VAL A 71 -2.24 -1.64 -10.52
N TYR A 72 -1.99 -0.76 -11.50
CA TYR A 72 -0.63 -0.26 -11.75
C TYR A 72 -0.15 0.65 -10.62
N ILE A 73 -0.98 1.61 -10.19
CA ILE A 73 -0.59 2.47 -9.06
C ILE A 73 -0.38 1.66 -7.79
N THR A 74 -1.23 0.65 -7.50
CA THR A 74 -1.08 -0.20 -6.32
C THR A 74 0.23 -0.97 -6.35
N PHE A 75 0.61 -1.54 -7.50
CA PHE A 75 1.92 -2.18 -7.67
C PHE A 75 3.08 -1.22 -7.36
N PHE A 76 3.08 -0.02 -7.94
CA PHE A 76 4.15 0.94 -7.70
C PHE A 76 4.18 1.44 -6.26
N VAL A 77 3.02 1.58 -5.59
CA VAL A 77 2.96 1.89 -4.15
C VAL A 77 3.64 0.80 -3.34
N ILE A 78 3.34 -0.47 -3.58
CA ILE A 78 3.99 -1.58 -2.88
C ILE A 78 5.51 -1.57 -3.13
N ALA A 79 5.93 -1.42 -4.38
CA ALA A 79 7.34 -1.44 -4.76
C ALA A 79 8.12 -0.26 -4.15
N MET A 80 7.60 0.98 -4.22
CA MET A 80 8.29 2.14 -3.65
C MET A 80 8.41 2.05 -2.13
N TYR A 81 7.38 1.55 -1.43
CA TYR A 81 7.45 1.34 0.02
C TYR A 81 8.36 0.17 0.39
N TYR A 82 8.42 -0.90 -0.41
CA TYR A 82 9.42 -1.96 -0.22
C TYR A 82 10.85 -1.40 -0.29
N PHE A 83 11.18 -0.62 -1.32
CA PHE A 83 12.51 -0.05 -1.48
C PHE A 83 12.82 1.00 -0.40
N MET A 84 11.86 1.81 0.01
CA MET A 84 12.02 2.74 1.14
C MET A 84 12.28 1.99 2.45
N TYR A 85 11.53 0.90 2.73
CA TYR A 85 11.79 0.09 3.91
C TYR A 85 13.16 -0.58 3.86
N TYR A 86 13.57 -1.03 2.67
CA TYR A 86 14.91 -1.58 2.47
C TYR A 86 15.98 -0.53 2.80
N TYR A 87 15.88 0.68 2.26
CA TYR A 87 16.78 1.80 2.54
C TYR A 87 16.82 2.14 4.03
N CYS A 88 15.68 2.32 4.69
CA CYS A 88 15.60 2.62 6.12
C CYS A 88 16.16 1.50 7.02
N SER A 89 16.26 0.26 6.50
CA SER A 89 16.82 -0.88 7.22
C SER A 89 18.34 -1.02 7.06
N MET A 90 18.96 -0.26 6.17
CA MET A 90 20.41 -0.31 5.95
C MET A 90 21.15 0.52 7.00
N SER A 91 22.34 0.08 7.37
CA SER A 91 23.27 0.92 8.14
C SER A 91 23.79 2.05 7.25
N PHE A 92 23.69 3.28 7.76
CA PHE A 92 24.15 4.47 7.02
C PHE A 92 25.67 4.63 7.07
N TYR A 93 26.29 4.18 8.16
CA TYR A 93 27.70 4.44 8.38
C TYR A 93 28.60 3.27 7.95
N ASP A 94 28.11 2.03 8.05
CA ASP A 94 28.89 0.82 7.74
C ASP A 94 28.76 0.42 6.27
N THR A 95 27.65 0.78 5.64
CA THR A 95 27.39 0.47 4.23
C THR A 95 28.01 1.55 3.34
N PRO A 96 28.72 1.20 2.27
CA PRO A 96 29.17 2.16 1.27
C PRO A 96 27.98 2.96 0.73
N LEU A 97 28.13 4.28 0.66
CA LEU A 97 27.01 5.21 0.34
C LEU A 97 26.29 4.84 -0.97
N TYR A 98 27.04 4.48 -2.03
CA TYR A 98 26.46 4.10 -3.32
C TYR A 98 25.50 2.90 -3.23
N LYS A 99 25.71 1.96 -2.28
CA LYS A 99 24.80 0.83 -2.07
C LYS A 99 23.47 1.28 -1.47
N THR A 100 23.46 2.35 -0.68
CA THR A 100 22.21 2.91 -0.13
C THR A 100 21.41 3.67 -1.19
N PHE A 101 22.07 4.14 -2.26
CA PHE A 101 21.42 4.83 -3.38
C PHE A 101 20.60 3.88 -4.25
N VAL A 102 20.97 2.60 -4.34
CA VAL A 102 20.23 1.64 -5.17
C VAL A 102 18.77 1.52 -4.76
N PRO A 103 18.42 1.13 -3.51
CA PRO A 103 17.01 1.07 -3.10
C PRO A 103 16.34 2.45 -3.10
N LEU A 104 17.07 3.51 -2.77
CA LEU A 104 16.53 4.87 -2.77
C LEU A 104 16.16 5.33 -4.19
N GLY A 105 17.02 5.06 -5.18
CA GLY A 105 16.78 5.37 -6.59
C GLY A 105 15.62 4.55 -7.18
N LEU A 106 15.57 3.25 -6.89
CA LEU A 106 14.44 2.40 -7.29
C LEU A 106 13.12 2.87 -6.69
N CYS A 107 13.15 3.36 -5.43
CA CYS A 107 12.00 3.98 -4.79
C CYS A 107 11.51 5.20 -5.59
N GLY A 108 12.41 6.11 -5.95
CA GLY A 108 12.07 7.31 -6.72
C GLY A 108 11.55 7.01 -8.13
N ILE A 109 12.15 6.03 -8.82
CA ILE A 109 11.65 5.55 -10.13
C ILE A 109 10.24 4.98 -10.00
N CYS A 110 9.99 4.11 -9.00
CA CYS A 110 8.66 3.56 -8.75
C CYS A 110 7.64 4.66 -8.41
N MET A 111 8.06 5.69 -7.66
CA MET A 111 7.21 6.85 -7.38
C MET A 111 6.84 7.60 -8.68
N GLY A 112 7.80 7.86 -9.55
CA GLY A 112 7.55 8.48 -10.85
C GLY A 112 6.59 7.70 -11.73
N LEU A 113 6.78 6.38 -11.85
CA LEU A 113 5.90 5.48 -12.60
C LEU A 113 4.49 5.41 -11.96
N GLY A 114 4.41 5.43 -10.64
CA GLY A 114 3.15 5.48 -9.91
C GLY A 114 2.37 6.76 -10.20
N ILE A 115 3.01 7.93 -10.11
CA ILE A 115 2.41 9.24 -10.41
C ILE A 115 1.96 9.30 -11.88
N ALA A 116 2.77 8.80 -12.82
CA ALA A 116 2.43 8.73 -14.23
C ALA A 116 1.25 7.76 -14.51
N SER A 117 1.04 6.76 -13.66
CA SER A 117 -0.11 5.85 -13.75
C SER A 117 -1.41 6.50 -13.22
N LYS A 118 -1.32 7.18 -12.07
CA LYS A 118 -2.45 7.88 -11.43
C LYS A 118 -1.93 8.94 -10.46
N TRP A 119 -2.53 10.13 -10.45
CA TRP A 119 -2.12 11.26 -9.58
C TRP A 119 -2.09 10.92 -8.09
N THR A 120 -2.88 9.95 -7.65
CA THR A 120 -2.86 9.48 -6.26
C THR A 120 -1.49 8.92 -5.82
N GLY A 121 -0.59 8.66 -6.77
CA GLY A 121 0.82 8.37 -6.48
C GLY A 121 1.54 9.47 -5.70
N ILE A 122 1.09 10.73 -5.78
CA ILE A 122 1.61 11.84 -4.99
C ILE A 122 1.35 11.61 -3.49
N TYR A 123 0.21 11.02 -3.12
CA TYR A 123 -0.11 10.69 -1.73
C TYR A 123 0.92 9.71 -1.14
N ALA A 124 1.28 8.69 -1.93
CA ALA A 124 2.37 7.78 -1.56
C ALA A 124 3.69 8.52 -1.38
N GLY A 125 4.02 9.45 -2.29
CA GLY A 125 5.21 10.29 -2.23
C GLY A 125 5.30 11.12 -0.94
N CYS A 126 4.18 11.69 -0.46
CA CYS A 126 4.14 12.39 0.84
C CYS A 126 4.49 11.44 2.00
N GLY A 127 3.96 10.22 1.99
CA GLY A 127 4.32 9.21 2.99
C GLY A 127 5.80 8.82 2.94
N LEU A 128 6.37 8.66 1.74
CA LEU A 128 7.82 8.42 1.57
C LEU A 128 8.66 9.57 2.13
N ALA A 129 8.26 10.82 1.89
CA ALA A 129 8.95 11.99 2.42
C ALA A 129 8.94 11.98 3.96
N LEU A 130 7.79 11.72 4.59
CA LEU A 130 7.70 11.58 6.05
C LEU A 130 8.63 10.49 6.59
N LEU A 131 8.67 9.33 5.96
CA LEU A 131 9.56 8.22 6.36
C LEU A 131 11.03 8.58 6.18
N PHE A 132 11.39 9.21 5.07
CA PHE A 132 12.76 9.64 4.78
C PHE A 132 13.25 10.67 5.80
N PHE A 133 12.47 11.73 6.05
CA PHE A 133 12.87 12.77 7.01
C PHE A 133 12.87 12.26 8.46
N ALA A 134 11.95 11.38 8.84
CA ALA A 134 11.98 10.72 10.14
C ALA A 134 13.26 9.88 10.31
N HIS A 135 13.67 9.16 9.26
CA HIS A 135 14.91 8.40 9.26
C HIS A 135 16.15 9.30 9.30
N LEU A 136 16.14 10.42 8.57
CA LEU A 136 17.22 11.41 8.60
C LEU A 136 17.35 12.09 9.99
N LEU A 137 16.21 12.41 10.62
CA LEU A 137 16.18 12.94 11.99
C LEU A 137 16.78 11.94 13.00
N ARG A 138 16.48 10.64 12.85
CA ARG A 138 17.11 9.60 13.67
C ARG A 138 18.63 9.60 13.50
N ARG A 139 19.14 9.66 12.27
CA ARG A 139 20.59 9.76 11.97
C ARG A 139 21.22 11.02 12.55
N TYR A 140 20.51 12.14 12.50
CA TYR A 140 20.96 13.38 13.11
C TYR A 140 21.10 13.26 14.65
N ARG A 141 20.15 12.58 15.30
CA ARG A 141 20.23 12.30 16.74
C ARG A 141 21.42 11.38 17.07
N GLU A 142 21.67 10.37 16.26
CA GLU A 142 22.86 9.49 16.38
C GLU A 142 24.16 10.30 16.23
N TYR A 143 24.22 11.23 15.28
CA TYR A 143 25.35 12.17 15.13
C TYR A 143 25.57 13.08 16.35
N LEU A 144 24.52 13.68 16.88
CA LEU A 144 24.60 14.53 18.07
C LEU A 144 25.09 13.74 19.28
N TYR A 145 24.58 12.52 19.46
CA TYR A 145 25.05 11.63 20.53
C TYR A 145 26.51 11.26 20.37
N ALA A 146 26.93 10.88 19.16
CA ALA A 146 28.33 10.56 18.88
C ALA A 146 29.27 11.76 19.12
N LYS A 147 28.84 12.97 18.75
CA LYS A 147 29.59 14.22 19.00
C LYS A 147 29.77 14.52 20.48
N ALA A 148 28.75 14.23 21.29
CA ALA A 148 28.78 14.43 22.74
C ALA A 148 29.62 13.36 23.49
N HIS A 149 29.90 12.21 22.87
CA HIS A 149 30.59 11.08 23.50
C HIS A 149 31.79 10.60 22.65
N PRO A 150 32.79 11.46 22.39
CA PRO A 150 33.99 11.05 21.66
C PRO A 150 34.70 9.91 22.41
N GLY A 151 35.22 8.91 21.71
CA GLY A 151 35.89 7.73 22.31
C GLY A 151 34.96 6.55 22.64
N LYS A 152 33.65 6.67 22.44
CA LYS A 152 32.73 5.54 22.48
C LYS A 152 32.48 4.96 21.06
N SER A 153 31.89 3.77 21.02
CA SER A 153 31.42 3.16 19.78
C SER A 153 29.94 2.80 19.85
N THR A 154 29.26 2.81 18.72
CA THR A 154 27.87 2.34 18.60
C THR A 154 27.79 1.35 17.45
N ASN A 155 27.29 0.15 17.72
CA ASN A 155 27.20 -0.95 16.73
C ASN A 155 28.54 -1.26 16.03
N GLY A 156 29.65 -1.20 16.77
CA GLY A 156 30.99 -1.50 16.26
C GLY A 156 31.67 -0.34 15.51
N MET A 157 31.02 0.81 15.37
CA MET A 157 31.59 2.00 14.73
C MET A 157 31.99 3.05 15.77
N GLU A 158 33.21 3.56 15.67
CA GLU A 158 33.71 4.65 16.49
C GLU A 158 32.92 5.94 16.24
N HIS A 159 32.59 6.66 17.31
CA HIS A 159 31.82 7.89 17.23
C HIS A 159 32.51 8.97 16.37
N GLN A 160 33.83 9.00 16.35
CA GLN A 160 34.59 9.92 15.49
C GLN A 160 34.29 9.69 14.00
N GLN A 161 34.11 8.42 13.58
CA GLN A 161 33.76 8.10 12.19
C GLN A 161 32.32 8.54 11.86
N ILE A 162 31.39 8.38 12.81
CA ILE A 162 30.00 8.86 12.64
C ILE A 162 30.00 10.36 12.44
N VAL A 163 30.71 11.10 13.30
CA VAL A 163 30.81 12.57 13.22
C VAL A 163 31.44 13.02 11.91
N LYS A 164 32.48 12.33 11.43
CA LYS A 164 33.14 12.66 10.16
C LYS A 164 32.26 12.36 8.93
N ARG A 165 31.54 11.23 8.92
CA ARG A 165 30.77 10.79 7.74
C ARG A 165 29.42 11.45 7.62
N PHE A 166 28.75 11.82 8.71
CA PHE A 166 27.38 12.31 8.70
C PHE A 166 27.14 13.49 7.77
N PRO A 167 27.93 14.61 7.79
CA PRO A 167 27.70 15.76 6.92
C PRO A 167 27.80 15.41 5.43
N ASP A 168 28.89 14.75 5.05
CA ASP A 168 29.15 14.37 3.65
C ASP A 168 28.08 13.41 3.11
N TYR A 169 27.76 12.37 3.88
CA TYR A 169 26.75 11.39 3.50
C TYR A 169 25.34 11.98 3.43
N THR A 170 25.03 12.92 4.31
CA THR A 170 23.73 13.60 4.32
C THR A 170 23.56 14.48 3.09
N VAL A 171 24.56 15.34 2.78
CA VAL A 171 24.52 16.19 1.59
C VAL A 171 24.37 15.35 0.32
N LYS A 172 25.23 14.36 0.12
CA LYS A 172 25.16 13.47 -1.06
C LYS A 172 23.82 12.71 -1.17
N THR A 173 23.24 12.34 -0.03
CA THR A 173 21.92 11.66 -0.03
C THR A 173 20.82 12.64 -0.42
N ILE A 174 20.86 13.90 0.04
CA ILE A 174 19.87 14.92 -0.33
C ILE A 174 19.98 15.24 -1.82
N ASP A 175 21.19 15.44 -2.36
CA ASP A 175 21.41 15.69 -3.79
C ASP A 175 20.88 14.53 -4.64
N PHE A 176 21.15 13.30 -4.21
CA PHE A 176 20.60 12.12 -4.85
C PHE A 176 19.06 12.10 -4.81
N CYS A 177 18.46 12.47 -3.67
CA CYS A 177 17.02 12.57 -3.54
C CYS A 177 16.42 13.66 -4.44
N LEU A 178 17.04 14.83 -4.58
CA LEU A 178 16.57 15.85 -5.53
C LEU A 178 16.49 15.30 -6.95
N THR A 179 17.50 14.53 -7.35
CA THR A 179 17.51 13.90 -8.66
C THR A 179 16.40 12.82 -8.78
N PHE A 180 16.34 11.88 -7.84
CA PHE A 180 15.48 10.69 -7.99
C PHE A 180 14.05 10.86 -7.49
N PHE A 181 13.74 11.86 -6.67
CA PHE A 181 12.37 12.13 -6.19
C PHE A 181 11.75 13.41 -6.77
N VAL A 182 12.52 14.19 -7.54
CA VAL A 182 12.00 15.38 -8.23
C VAL A 182 12.23 15.27 -9.73
N LEU A 183 13.49 15.27 -10.18
CA LEU A 183 13.81 15.32 -11.60
C LEU A 183 13.39 14.04 -12.35
N VAL A 184 13.76 12.87 -11.86
CA VAL A 184 13.43 11.59 -12.51
C VAL A 184 11.91 11.36 -12.59
N PRO A 185 11.10 11.55 -11.53
CA PRO A 185 9.64 11.49 -11.62
C PRO A 185 9.04 12.50 -12.62
N ALA A 186 9.55 13.74 -12.65
CA ALA A 186 9.09 14.74 -13.62
C ALA A 186 9.37 14.32 -15.07
N VAL A 187 10.57 13.78 -15.34
CA VAL A 187 10.94 13.25 -16.66
C VAL A 187 10.05 12.04 -17.03
N ILE A 188 9.87 11.08 -16.12
CA ILE A 188 8.99 9.91 -16.35
C ILE A 188 7.57 10.38 -16.68
N TYR A 189 7.07 11.35 -15.90
CA TYR A 189 5.74 11.90 -16.10
C TYR A 189 5.61 12.56 -17.49
N LEU A 190 6.54 13.42 -17.87
CA LEU A 190 6.58 14.06 -19.19
C LEU A 190 6.64 13.02 -20.31
N LEU A 191 7.55 12.05 -20.22
CA LEU A 191 7.72 11.00 -21.23
C LEU A 191 6.48 10.09 -21.35
N SER A 192 5.66 9.97 -20.30
CA SER A 192 4.42 9.20 -20.35
C SER A 192 3.40 9.75 -21.36
N TYR A 193 3.57 11.00 -21.81
CA TYR A 193 2.74 11.63 -22.86
C TYR A 193 3.23 11.37 -24.29
N LEU A 194 4.39 10.75 -24.50
CA LEU A 194 4.87 10.45 -25.84
C LEU A 194 3.89 9.63 -26.70
N PRO A 195 3.24 8.56 -26.18
CA PRO A 195 2.29 7.79 -26.97
C PRO A 195 0.92 8.49 -27.16
N PHE A 196 0.68 9.59 -26.44
CA PHE A 196 -0.56 10.33 -26.56
C PHE A 196 -0.47 11.32 -27.72
N VAL A 197 -1.14 11.01 -28.83
CA VAL A 197 -1.14 11.85 -30.03
C VAL A 197 -2.28 12.86 -29.93
N ASP A 198 -1.92 14.16 -29.99
CA ASP A 198 -2.86 15.27 -30.09
C ASP A 198 -2.34 16.25 -31.15
N ASN A 199 -3.05 16.32 -32.27
CA ASN A 199 -2.68 17.18 -33.40
C ASN A 199 -2.85 18.67 -33.11
N SER A 200 -3.70 19.02 -32.16
CA SER A 200 -3.91 20.42 -31.74
C SER A 200 -2.79 20.94 -30.84
N HIS A 201 -2.09 20.00 -30.17
CA HIS A 201 -0.98 20.27 -29.25
C HIS A 201 0.23 19.41 -29.58
N PRO A 202 0.99 19.75 -30.64
CA PRO A 202 2.09 18.90 -31.14
C PRO A 202 3.28 18.83 -30.18
N GLY A 203 3.50 19.85 -29.37
CA GLY A 203 4.56 19.90 -28.36
C GLY A 203 4.28 18.97 -27.17
N LEU A 204 5.29 18.16 -26.76
CA LEU A 204 5.13 17.21 -25.67
C LEU A 204 4.74 17.90 -24.35
N PHE A 205 5.40 19.00 -24.03
CA PHE A 205 5.14 19.78 -22.80
C PHE A 205 3.78 20.46 -22.83
N ASP A 206 3.40 21.06 -23.97
CA ASP A 206 2.10 21.70 -24.19
C ASP A 206 0.95 20.67 -24.04
N ARG A 207 1.11 19.52 -24.65
CA ARG A 207 0.19 18.38 -24.56
C ARG A 207 -0.01 17.91 -23.11
N MET A 208 1.08 17.80 -22.36
CA MET A 208 1.02 17.47 -20.95
C MET A 208 0.25 18.54 -20.17
N LEU A 209 0.60 19.82 -20.30
CA LEU A 209 -0.05 20.91 -19.56
C LEU A 209 -1.54 21.03 -19.88
N THR A 210 -1.91 20.97 -21.16
CA THR A 210 -3.31 21.01 -21.57
C THR A 210 -4.11 19.86 -20.99
N ASN A 211 -3.55 18.65 -20.99
CA ASN A 211 -4.20 17.50 -20.37
C ASN A 211 -4.34 17.65 -18.84
N GLN A 212 -3.31 18.19 -18.14
CA GLN A 212 -3.40 18.48 -16.70
C GLN A 212 -4.50 19.47 -16.38
N THR A 213 -4.57 20.57 -17.11
CA THR A 213 -5.60 21.62 -16.93
C THR A 213 -7.00 21.04 -17.17
N SER A 214 -7.16 20.26 -18.25
CA SER A 214 -8.44 19.62 -18.58
C SER A 214 -8.87 18.62 -17.50
N MET A 215 -7.93 17.78 -17.01
CA MET A 215 -8.21 16.84 -15.94
C MET A 215 -8.55 17.53 -14.61
N PHE A 216 -7.83 18.60 -14.27
CA PHE A 216 -8.09 19.38 -13.06
C PHE A 216 -9.49 20.01 -13.12
N ASN A 217 -9.81 20.69 -14.23
CA ASN A 217 -11.12 21.34 -14.42
C ASN A 217 -12.27 20.31 -14.39
N TYR A 218 -12.09 19.16 -15.06
CA TYR A 218 -13.06 18.07 -14.99
C TYR A 218 -13.31 17.58 -13.57
N HIS A 219 -12.24 17.32 -12.81
CA HIS A 219 -12.37 16.77 -11.45
C HIS A 219 -12.84 17.79 -10.42
N SER A 220 -12.52 19.08 -10.57
CA SER A 220 -12.95 20.14 -9.66
C SER A 220 -14.42 20.55 -9.86
N GLY A 221 -14.90 20.44 -11.10
CA GLY A 221 -16.30 20.77 -11.46
C GLY A 221 -17.24 19.56 -11.54
N LEU A 222 -16.79 18.37 -11.14
CA LEU A 222 -17.59 17.15 -11.30
C LEU A 222 -18.70 17.07 -10.25
N GLU A 223 -19.91 17.46 -10.64
CA GLU A 223 -21.16 17.21 -9.94
C GLU A 223 -21.85 15.99 -10.58
N ALA A 224 -21.66 14.82 -10.00
CA ALA A 224 -22.26 13.58 -10.48
C ALA A 224 -22.76 12.74 -9.31
N THR A 225 -23.82 11.99 -9.54
CA THR A 225 -24.32 10.97 -8.62
C THR A 225 -24.13 9.59 -9.24
N HIS A 226 -23.84 8.60 -8.42
CA HIS A 226 -23.72 7.22 -8.89
C HIS A 226 -24.21 6.27 -7.79
N PRO A 227 -25.03 5.25 -8.10
CA PRO A 227 -25.63 4.37 -7.12
C PRO A 227 -24.60 3.58 -6.30
N TYR A 228 -23.40 3.36 -6.85
CA TYR A 228 -22.30 2.62 -6.18
C TYR A 228 -21.23 3.54 -5.58
N SER A 229 -21.48 4.84 -5.52
CA SER A 229 -20.57 5.77 -4.85
C SER A 229 -20.51 5.52 -3.34
N SER A 230 -19.35 5.74 -2.76
CA SER A 230 -19.13 5.60 -1.32
C SER A 230 -18.06 6.56 -0.83
N SER A 231 -18.28 7.12 0.35
CA SER A 231 -17.33 8.02 1.00
C SER A 231 -16.15 7.24 1.58
N TRP A 232 -15.00 7.90 1.69
CA TRP A 232 -13.74 7.31 2.15
C TRP A 232 -13.86 6.54 3.48
N TYR A 233 -14.64 7.05 4.47
CA TYR A 233 -14.82 6.40 5.77
C TYR A 233 -15.66 5.11 5.73
N GLN A 234 -16.38 4.90 4.63
CA GLN A 234 -17.20 3.70 4.41
C GLN A 234 -16.39 2.51 3.85
N TRP A 235 -15.21 2.79 3.26
CA TRP A 235 -14.45 1.76 2.54
C TRP A 235 -13.93 0.65 3.45
N PRO A 236 -13.29 0.91 4.60
CA PRO A 236 -12.78 -0.18 5.45
C PRO A 236 -13.87 -1.13 5.94
N THR A 237 -15.09 -0.64 6.11
CA THR A 237 -16.24 -1.44 6.54
C THR A 237 -17.05 -2.01 5.38
N MET A 238 -16.63 -1.75 4.13
CA MET A 238 -17.27 -2.26 2.90
C MET A 238 -18.78 -1.97 2.85
N VAL A 239 -19.17 -0.75 3.20
CA VAL A 239 -20.60 -0.38 3.20
C VAL A 239 -21.21 -0.57 1.82
N ARG A 240 -20.49 -0.23 0.75
CA ARG A 240 -20.98 -0.34 -0.61
C ARG A 240 -19.92 -0.88 -1.56
N PRO A 241 -19.99 -2.15 -2.00
CA PRO A 241 -19.18 -2.70 -3.09
C PRO A 241 -19.42 -1.94 -4.39
N ILE A 242 -18.42 -1.95 -5.28
CA ILE A 242 -18.62 -1.46 -6.64
C ILE A 242 -18.95 -2.64 -7.57
N TRP A 243 -19.89 -2.43 -8.44
CA TRP A 243 -20.37 -3.42 -9.41
C TRP A 243 -19.88 -3.03 -10.81
N TYR A 244 -19.12 -3.92 -11.44
CA TYR A 244 -18.48 -3.65 -12.73
C TYR A 244 -19.15 -4.32 -13.91
N TYR A 245 -19.81 -5.46 -13.69
CA TYR A 245 -20.41 -6.25 -14.76
C TYR A 245 -21.66 -6.95 -14.28
N SER A 246 -22.64 -7.02 -15.18
CA SER A 246 -23.84 -7.81 -15.03
C SER A 246 -24.14 -8.54 -16.33
N GLY A 247 -24.40 -9.83 -16.23
CA GLY A 247 -24.95 -10.67 -17.29
C GLY A 247 -26.31 -11.24 -16.86
N TYR A 248 -27.27 -11.20 -17.76
CA TYR A 248 -28.58 -11.81 -17.57
C TYR A 248 -28.64 -13.11 -18.38
N LEU A 249 -28.86 -14.23 -17.71
CA LEU A 249 -29.05 -15.53 -18.37
C LEU A 249 -30.51 -15.97 -18.26
N THR A 250 -31.06 -16.00 -17.06
CA THR A 250 -32.46 -16.28 -16.74
C THR A 250 -32.87 -15.45 -15.51
N ASP A 251 -34.15 -15.44 -15.15
CA ASP A 251 -34.63 -14.79 -13.92
C ASP A 251 -33.97 -15.39 -12.66
N ALA A 252 -33.65 -16.67 -12.66
CA ALA A 252 -33.05 -17.40 -11.54
C ALA A 252 -31.51 -17.38 -11.56
N VAL A 253 -30.87 -17.19 -12.72
CA VAL A 253 -29.40 -17.28 -12.86
C VAL A 253 -28.85 -16.03 -13.55
N LYS A 254 -27.94 -15.36 -12.86
CA LYS A 254 -27.30 -14.12 -13.34
C LYS A 254 -25.79 -14.20 -13.19
N GLU A 255 -25.09 -13.29 -13.84
CA GLU A 255 -23.66 -13.08 -13.71
C GLU A 255 -23.39 -11.71 -13.08
N GLY A 256 -22.30 -11.58 -12.34
CA GLY A 256 -21.87 -10.31 -11.79
C GLY A 256 -20.38 -10.28 -11.50
N ILE A 257 -19.75 -9.08 -11.66
CA ILE A 257 -18.40 -8.84 -11.17
C ILE A 257 -18.47 -7.65 -10.24
N SER A 258 -18.28 -7.90 -8.94
CA SER A 258 -18.25 -6.90 -7.90
C SER A 258 -16.88 -6.84 -7.24
N ALA A 259 -16.41 -5.63 -6.87
CA ALA A 259 -15.17 -5.44 -6.16
C ALA A 259 -15.40 -4.83 -4.77
N PHE A 260 -14.85 -5.50 -3.77
CA PHE A 260 -14.82 -5.13 -2.36
C PHE A 260 -13.76 -6.00 -1.68
N GLY A 261 -13.53 -5.84 -0.38
CA GLY A 261 -12.51 -6.60 0.34
C GLY A 261 -13.00 -7.96 0.82
N ASN A 262 -12.07 -8.86 1.09
CA ASN A 262 -12.36 -10.04 1.87
C ASN A 262 -12.72 -9.63 3.32
N PRO A 263 -13.91 -9.97 3.84
CA PRO A 263 -14.36 -9.51 5.16
C PRO A 263 -13.37 -9.81 6.29
N VAL A 264 -12.78 -11.01 6.30
CA VAL A 264 -11.81 -11.40 7.32
C VAL A 264 -10.47 -10.66 7.19
N VAL A 265 -10.16 -10.10 6.02
CA VAL A 265 -8.98 -9.26 5.82
C VAL A 265 -9.28 -7.81 6.21
N TRP A 266 -10.35 -7.23 5.68
CA TRP A 266 -10.60 -5.80 5.88
C TRP A 266 -11.08 -5.47 7.29
N TRP A 267 -11.98 -6.25 7.87
CA TRP A 267 -12.49 -5.98 9.22
C TRP A 267 -11.44 -6.28 10.29
N ILE A 268 -10.69 -7.39 10.16
CA ILE A 268 -9.56 -7.65 11.07
C ILE A 268 -8.46 -6.60 10.85
N GLY A 269 -8.30 -6.08 9.63
CA GLY A 269 -7.40 -4.99 9.32
C GLY A 269 -7.67 -3.70 10.10
N ILE A 270 -8.96 -3.37 10.34
CA ILE A 270 -9.34 -2.23 11.20
C ILE A 270 -8.81 -2.46 12.63
N LEU A 271 -9.03 -3.66 13.16
CA LEU A 271 -8.56 -4.02 14.52
C LEU A 271 -7.02 -4.00 14.58
N ALA A 272 -6.35 -4.50 13.54
CA ALA A 272 -4.90 -4.47 13.45
C ALA A 272 -4.34 -3.03 13.39
N PHE A 273 -5.00 -2.12 12.68
CA PHE A 273 -4.63 -0.72 12.64
C PHE A 273 -4.79 -0.04 14.01
N ILE A 274 -5.93 -0.24 14.67
CA ILE A 274 -6.17 0.27 16.03
C ILE A 274 -5.12 -0.26 16.99
N TYR A 275 -4.79 -1.55 16.92
CA TYR A 275 -3.76 -2.16 17.75
C TYR A 275 -2.36 -1.57 17.49
N ILE A 276 -1.99 -1.32 16.23
CA ILE A 276 -0.73 -0.64 15.89
C ILE A 276 -0.70 0.78 16.46
N LEU A 277 -1.78 1.54 16.35
CA LEU A 277 -1.85 2.88 16.95
C LEU A 277 -1.69 2.82 18.47
N TYR A 278 -2.35 1.88 19.13
CA TYR A 278 -2.18 1.62 20.56
C TYR A 278 -0.72 1.35 20.93
N LEU A 279 -0.05 0.44 20.19
CA LEU A 279 1.35 0.13 20.41
C LEU A 279 2.27 1.34 20.19
N LEU A 280 2.03 2.14 19.16
CA LEU A 280 2.82 3.35 18.87
C LEU A 280 2.67 4.41 19.97
N ILE A 281 1.44 4.64 20.44
CA ILE A 281 1.16 5.59 21.54
C ILE A 281 1.87 5.11 22.81
N ARG A 282 1.67 3.85 23.19
CA ARG A 282 2.22 3.29 24.42
C ARG A 282 3.76 3.25 24.45
N ASN A 283 4.41 3.06 23.32
CA ASN A 283 5.87 3.00 23.21
C ASN A 283 6.54 4.36 22.87
N ASN A 284 5.76 5.45 22.80
CA ASN A 284 6.30 6.78 22.57
C ASN A 284 6.13 7.64 23.82
N ALA A 285 7.24 8.04 24.44
CA ALA A 285 7.23 8.80 25.68
C ALA A 285 6.39 10.09 25.61
N PHE A 286 6.46 10.83 24.49
CA PHE A 286 5.68 12.05 24.30
C PHE A 286 4.19 11.74 24.14
N LEU A 287 3.82 10.76 23.32
CA LEU A 287 2.41 10.39 23.12
C LEU A 287 1.80 9.77 24.38
N CYS A 288 2.59 9.00 25.14
CA CYS A 288 2.18 8.43 26.42
C CYS A 288 1.84 9.55 27.44
N SER A 289 2.66 10.59 27.51
CA SER A 289 2.39 11.74 28.41
C SER A 289 1.09 12.49 28.06
N LEU A 290 0.71 12.53 26.78
CA LEU A 290 -0.56 13.14 26.33
C LEU A 290 -1.80 12.32 26.78
N THR A 291 -1.65 11.03 27.05
CA THR A 291 -2.74 10.17 27.57
C THR A 291 -2.83 10.18 29.08
N GLY A 292 -2.03 11.00 29.78
CA GLY A 292 -2.05 11.13 31.24
C GLY A 292 -1.31 10.02 32.00
N HIS A 293 -0.59 9.13 31.31
CA HIS A 293 0.21 8.08 31.92
C HIS A 293 1.68 8.47 32.06
N THR A 294 2.32 8.04 33.12
CA THR A 294 3.77 8.21 33.29
C THR A 294 4.54 7.20 32.42
N GLN A 295 5.74 7.56 31.99
CA GLN A 295 6.60 6.67 31.20
C GLN A 295 6.89 5.35 31.93
N THR A 296 6.93 5.35 33.25
CA THR A 296 7.12 4.16 34.09
C THR A 296 5.93 3.22 34.01
N GLU A 297 4.70 3.73 34.01
CA GLU A 297 3.47 2.93 33.85
C GLU A 297 3.35 2.34 32.45
N CYS A 298 3.77 3.08 31.44
CA CYS A 298 3.80 2.57 30.06
C CYS A 298 4.86 1.48 29.84
N SER A 299 5.99 1.51 30.59
CA SER A 299 7.12 0.60 30.38
C SER A 299 7.08 -0.68 31.24
N THR A 300 6.20 -0.78 32.23
CA THR A 300 6.14 -1.93 33.16
C THR A 300 5.55 -3.20 32.54
N ASP A 301 4.77 -3.07 31.46
CA ASP A 301 4.19 -4.22 30.78
C ASP A 301 5.13 -4.69 29.64
N THR A 302 5.93 -5.71 29.94
CA THR A 302 6.89 -6.32 29.00
C THR A 302 6.22 -6.88 27.73
N ALA A 303 4.92 -7.21 27.81
CA ALA A 303 4.16 -7.78 26.70
C ALA A 303 3.92 -6.81 25.54
N THR A 304 3.80 -5.51 25.85
CA THR A 304 3.54 -4.46 24.84
C THR A 304 4.75 -3.60 24.51
N THR A 305 5.91 -3.86 25.17
CA THR A 305 7.14 -3.13 24.88
C THR A 305 7.73 -3.55 23.53
N LEU A 306 7.92 -2.57 22.66
CA LEU A 306 8.48 -2.76 21.32
C LEU A 306 9.99 -2.48 21.32
N SER A 307 10.75 -3.32 20.65
CA SER A 307 12.11 -2.97 20.25
C SER A 307 12.08 -1.79 19.26
N HIS A 308 13.18 -1.05 19.16
CA HIS A 308 13.30 0.05 18.19
C HIS A 308 12.95 -0.35 16.76
N ARG A 309 13.26 -1.57 16.36
CA ARG A 309 12.95 -2.10 15.05
C ARG A 309 11.45 -2.38 14.89
N GLU A 310 10.82 -2.97 15.89
CA GLU A 310 9.38 -3.23 15.87
C GLU A 310 8.60 -1.93 15.87
N TYR A 311 9.01 -0.94 16.66
CA TYR A 311 8.43 0.40 16.65
C TYR A 311 8.55 1.06 15.27
N ALA A 312 9.74 1.01 14.65
CA ALA A 312 9.96 1.55 13.32
C ALA A 312 9.11 0.85 12.24
N ALA A 313 8.92 -0.47 12.35
CA ALA A 313 8.05 -1.23 11.44
C ALA A 313 6.57 -0.85 11.63
N ALA A 314 6.09 -0.73 12.87
CA ALA A 314 4.74 -0.27 13.17
C ALA A 314 4.48 1.15 12.64
N ALA A 315 5.40 2.08 12.89
CA ALA A 315 5.31 3.45 12.38
C ALA A 315 5.34 3.51 10.86
N PHE A 316 6.18 2.68 10.22
CA PHE A 316 6.24 2.56 8.77
C PHE A 316 4.90 2.11 8.17
N LEU A 317 4.27 1.10 8.76
CA LEU A 317 2.97 0.60 8.31
C LEU A 317 1.85 1.63 8.51
N ALA A 318 1.84 2.30 9.66
CA ALA A 318 0.87 3.36 9.94
C ALA A 318 1.00 4.52 8.95
N VAL A 319 2.23 5.02 8.69
CA VAL A 319 2.48 6.07 7.70
C VAL A 319 2.10 5.62 6.30
N GLY A 320 2.50 4.41 5.89
CA GLY A 320 2.15 3.86 4.57
C GLY A 320 0.64 3.77 4.35
N TYR A 321 -0.09 3.26 5.33
CA TYR A 321 -1.55 3.18 5.30
C TYR A 321 -2.21 4.55 5.25
N LEU A 322 -1.86 5.43 6.18
CA LEU A 322 -2.47 6.76 6.30
C LEU A 322 -2.16 7.65 5.09
N ALA A 323 -0.99 7.53 4.50
CA ALA A 323 -0.64 8.27 3.29
C ALA A 323 -1.53 7.91 2.09
N GLN A 324 -1.99 6.64 1.98
CA GLN A 324 -2.93 6.24 0.93
C GLN A 324 -4.39 6.58 1.28
N TYR A 325 -4.74 6.66 2.56
CA TYR A 325 -6.12 6.73 3.03
C TYR A 325 -6.57 8.14 3.42
N LEU A 326 -5.76 8.89 4.21
CA LEU A 326 -6.16 10.20 4.72
C LEU A 326 -6.43 11.27 3.65
N PRO A 327 -5.70 11.34 2.53
CA PRO A 327 -5.94 12.39 1.54
C PRO A 327 -7.37 12.37 0.97
N TRP A 328 -8.04 11.24 1.01
CA TRP A 328 -9.44 11.12 0.56
C TRP A 328 -10.43 11.90 1.42
N PHE A 329 -10.05 12.28 2.64
CA PHE A 329 -10.83 13.21 3.47
C PHE A 329 -11.05 14.56 2.78
N PHE A 330 -10.08 15.03 2.00
CA PHE A 330 -10.15 16.32 1.30
C PHE A 330 -10.81 16.23 -0.09
N VAL A 331 -11.17 15.04 -0.54
CA VAL A 331 -11.79 14.83 -1.85
C VAL A 331 -13.31 14.91 -1.73
N THR A 332 -13.90 15.99 -2.26
CA THR A 332 -15.34 16.28 -2.17
C THR A 332 -16.17 15.67 -3.28
N ARG A 333 -15.53 15.35 -4.43
CA ARG A 333 -16.20 14.71 -5.57
C ARG A 333 -16.60 13.27 -5.26
N ILE A 334 -17.43 12.72 -6.12
CA ILE A 334 -17.83 11.30 -6.08
C ILE A 334 -16.61 10.35 -6.04
N THR A 335 -16.64 9.40 -5.12
CA THR A 335 -15.59 8.40 -4.90
C THR A 335 -16.18 6.99 -4.78
N PHE A 336 -15.32 5.98 -4.85
CA PHE A 336 -15.71 4.57 -4.85
C PHE A 336 -14.72 3.73 -4.05
N ILE A 337 -15.15 2.58 -3.57
CA ILE A 337 -14.38 1.68 -2.71
C ILE A 337 -13.03 1.22 -3.33
N TYR A 338 -12.91 1.16 -4.66
CA TYR A 338 -11.66 0.76 -5.31
C TYR A 338 -10.50 1.76 -5.08
N HIS A 339 -10.81 3.00 -4.70
CA HIS A 339 -9.78 3.95 -4.28
C HIS A 339 -9.03 3.51 -3.00
N TYR A 340 -9.60 2.58 -2.24
CA TYR A 340 -8.96 2.00 -1.08
C TYR A 340 -7.95 0.89 -1.42
N PHE A 341 -7.92 0.40 -2.65
CA PHE A 341 -7.04 -0.70 -3.07
C PHE A 341 -5.55 -0.46 -2.75
N PRO A 342 -4.94 0.72 -2.97
CA PRO A 342 -3.55 0.98 -2.59
C PRO A 342 -3.28 0.90 -1.07
N SER A 343 -4.31 0.97 -0.23
CA SER A 343 -4.20 0.80 1.24
C SER A 343 -4.17 -0.67 1.66
N VAL A 344 -4.75 -1.58 0.88
CA VAL A 344 -4.93 -3.00 1.23
C VAL A 344 -3.61 -3.73 1.52
N PRO A 345 -2.51 -3.50 0.77
CA PRO A 345 -1.21 -4.07 1.10
C PRO A 345 -0.75 -3.79 2.53
N PHE A 346 -0.97 -2.55 2.98
CA PHE A 346 -0.63 -2.16 4.36
C PHE A 346 -1.55 -2.81 5.37
N VAL A 347 -2.86 -2.93 5.07
CA VAL A 347 -3.84 -3.65 5.90
C VAL A 347 -3.37 -5.08 6.17
N VAL A 348 -3.02 -5.81 5.13
CA VAL A 348 -2.52 -7.20 5.25
C VAL A 348 -1.24 -7.27 6.07
N LEU A 349 -0.28 -6.37 5.84
CA LEU A 349 0.96 -6.31 6.60
C LEU A 349 0.73 -5.92 8.06
N MET A 350 -0.24 -5.05 8.36
CA MET A 350 -0.62 -4.69 9.73
C MET A 350 -1.22 -5.89 10.48
N ILE A 351 -2.05 -6.71 9.82
CA ILE A 351 -2.58 -7.95 10.40
C ILE A 351 -1.43 -8.88 10.81
N VAL A 352 -0.53 -9.14 9.86
CA VAL A 352 0.60 -10.05 10.09
C VAL A 352 1.57 -9.50 11.13
N TYR A 353 1.82 -8.19 11.14
CA TYR A 353 2.60 -7.54 12.19
C TYR A 353 1.96 -7.73 13.57
N SER A 354 0.66 -7.55 13.69
CA SER A 354 -0.11 -7.73 14.94
C SER A 354 -0.03 -9.18 15.42
N LEU A 355 -0.19 -10.15 14.53
CA LEU A 355 -0.02 -11.57 14.85
C LEU A 355 1.40 -11.88 15.33
N MET A 356 2.44 -11.20 14.80
CA MET A 356 3.81 -11.35 15.28
C MET A 356 4.03 -10.81 16.69
N GLN A 357 3.29 -9.78 17.12
CA GLN A 357 3.35 -9.34 18.51
C GLN A 357 2.73 -10.42 19.44
N TRP A 358 1.61 -11.02 19.05
CA TRP A 358 0.98 -12.10 19.79
C TRP A 358 1.82 -13.38 19.80
N LYS A 359 2.62 -13.63 18.74
CA LYS A 359 3.56 -14.75 18.69
C LYS A 359 4.52 -14.80 19.88
N LYS A 360 4.83 -13.65 20.50
CA LYS A 360 5.67 -13.58 21.70
C LYS A 360 5.12 -14.39 22.87
N HIS A 361 3.81 -14.68 22.87
CA HIS A 361 3.07 -15.39 23.91
C HIS A 361 2.62 -16.79 23.51
N MET A 362 3.06 -17.32 22.36
CA MET A 362 2.65 -18.63 21.87
C MET A 362 3.82 -19.42 21.29
N SER A 363 3.68 -20.75 21.25
CA SER A 363 4.65 -21.63 20.62
C SER A 363 4.67 -21.45 19.10
N ASP A 364 5.79 -21.82 18.46
CA ASP A 364 5.90 -21.80 16.99
C ASP A 364 4.82 -22.67 16.33
N ARG A 365 4.52 -23.84 16.92
CA ARG A 365 3.48 -24.75 16.43
C ARG A 365 2.09 -24.09 16.49
N THR A 366 1.74 -23.46 17.60
CA THR A 366 0.49 -22.73 17.77
C THR A 366 0.38 -21.58 16.76
N PHE A 367 1.46 -20.84 16.57
CA PHE A 367 1.50 -19.74 15.60
C PHE A 367 1.26 -20.24 14.17
N ILE A 368 1.87 -21.35 13.75
CA ILE A 368 1.64 -21.92 12.42
C ILE A 368 0.17 -22.36 12.28
N ILE A 369 -0.42 -22.99 13.30
CA ILE A 369 -1.84 -23.39 13.30
C ILE A 369 -2.74 -22.17 13.12
N VAL A 370 -2.49 -21.08 13.87
CA VAL A 370 -3.23 -19.82 13.74
C VAL A 370 -3.11 -19.24 12.32
N CYS A 371 -1.90 -19.22 11.76
CA CYS A 371 -1.69 -18.75 10.39
C CYS A 371 -2.45 -19.60 9.37
N CYS A 372 -2.39 -20.93 9.49
CA CYS A 372 -3.11 -21.85 8.59
C CYS A 372 -4.64 -21.73 8.74
N ALA A 373 -5.15 -21.64 9.97
CA ALA A 373 -6.58 -21.46 10.22
C ALA A 373 -7.09 -20.14 9.63
N TYR A 374 -6.33 -19.07 9.83
CA TYR A 374 -6.68 -17.76 9.27
C TYR A 374 -6.67 -17.77 7.74
N ALA A 375 -5.65 -18.37 7.13
CA ALA A 375 -5.58 -18.56 5.68
C ALA A 375 -6.76 -19.38 5.16
N ALA A 376 -7.12 -20.48 5.86
CA ALA A 376 -8.25 -21.33 5.48
C ALA A 376 -9.58 -20.58 5.52
N VAL A 377 -9.83 -19.76 6.54
CA VAL A 377 -11.05 -18.93 6.62
C VAL A 377 -11.10 -17.90 5.50
N ALA A 378 -9.97 -17.18 5.24
CA ALA A 378 -9.90 -16.21 4.15
C ALA A 378 -10.15 -16.88 2.77
N PHE A 379 -9.59 -18.06 2.57
CA PHE A 379 -9.78 -18.83 1.34
C PHE A 379 -11.20 -19.39 1.21
N ALA A 380 -11.79 -19.89 2.29
CA ALA A 380 -13.18 -20.37 2.27
C ALA A 380 -14.15 -19.24 1.89
N LEU A 381 -13.95 -18.03 2.44
CA LEU A 381 -14.73 -16.86 2.03
C LEU A 381 -14.48 -16.49 0.56
N PHE A 382 -13.22 -16.55 0.11
CA PHE A 382 -12.92 -16.31 -1.30
C PHE A 382 -13.66 -17.30 -2.22
N LEU A 383 -13.69 -18.58 -1.89
CA LEU A 383 -14.44 -19.58 -2.66
C LEU A 383 -15.95 -19.34 -2.61
N LEU A 384 -16.49 -18.98 -1.44
CA LEU A 384 -17.90 -18.67 -1.26
C LEU A 384 -18.36 -17.51 -2.15
N PHE A 385 -17.55 -16.44 -2.21
CA PHE A 385 -17.85 -15.25 -3.00
C PHE A 385 -17.34 -15.31 -4.44
N TYR A 386 -16.60 -16.35 -4.81
CA TYR A 386 -15.94 -16.47 -6.12
C TYR A 386 -16.88 -16.22 -7.32
N PRO A 387 -18.13 -16.72 -7.35
CA PRO A 387 -19.02 -16.47 -8.50
C PRO A 387 -19.24 -14.99 -8.78
N VAL A 388 -19.50 -14.17 -7.73
CA VAL A 388 -19.76 -12.74 -7.87
C VAL A 388 -18.48 -11.89 -8.00
N LEU A 389 -17.31 -12.49 -7.86
CA LEU A 389 -16.00 -11.87 -8.12
C LEU A 389 -15.50 -12.20 -9.53
N SER A 390 -15.87 -13.36 -10.06
CA SER A 390 -15.35 -13.90 -11.31
C SER A 390 -16.24 -13.66 -12.52
N GLY A 391 -17.51 -13.36 -12.31
CA GLY A 391 -18.52 -13.29 -13.37
C GLY A 391 -19.03 -14.65 -13.81
N GLN A 392 -18.98 -15.66 -12.92
CA GLN A 392 -19.58 -16.95 -13.20
C GLN A 392 -21.11 -16.87 -13.01
N PRO A 393 -21.88 -17.68 -13.77
CA PRO A 393 -23.29 -17.86 -13.53
C PRO A 393 -23.57 -18.29 -12.09
N VAL A 394 -24.48 -17.61 -11.41
CA VAL A 394 -24.84 -17.87 -10.02
C VAL A 394 -26.34 -17.74 -9.82
N ASP A 395 -26.90 -18.57 -8.97
CA ASP A 395 -28.29 -18.54 -8.57
C ASP A 395 -28.58 -17.28 -7.75
N VAL A 396 -29.66 -16.57 -8.08
CA VAL A 396 -30.05 -15.30 -7.43
C VAL A 396 -30.40 -15.52 -5.96
N ASP A 397 -31.12 -16.60 -5.63
CA ASP A 397 -31.49 -16.89 -4.24
C ASP A 397 -30.27 -17.25 -3.40
N PHE A 398 -29.28 -17.94 -4.01
CA PHE A 398 -28.00 -18.17 -3.32
C PHE A 398 -27.30 -16.86 -2.96
N VAL A 399 -27.23 -15.90 -3.89
CA VAL A 399 -26.60 -14.60 -3.64
C VAL A 399 -27.35 -13.85 -2.55
N ILE A 400 -28.67 -13.77 -2.64
CA ILE A 400 -29.50 -13.05 -1.65
C ILE A 400 -29.36 -13.68 -0.28
N LYS A 401 -29.40 -15.00 -0.17
CA LYS A 401 -29.39 -15.72 1.11
C LYS A 401 -28.02 -15.82 1.76
N TYR A 402 -26.94 -15.99 0.99
CA TYR A 402 -25.63 -16.32 1.54
C TYR A 402 -24.56 -15.26 1.32
N LEU A 403 -24.66 -14.42 0.28
CA LEU A 403 -23.61 -13.47 -0.08
C LEU A 403 -23.99 -12.01 0.26
N ARG A 404 -25.25 -11.68 0.30
CA ARG A 404 -25.74 -10.34 0.61
C ARG A 404 -25.78 -10.10 2.12
N TRP A 405 -24.61 -9.89 2.73
CA TRP A 405 -24.52 -9.67 4.18
C TRP A 405 -24.98 -8.26 4.63
N ARG A 406 -25.19 -7.34 3.69
CA ARG A 406 -25.76 -6.01 3.91
C ARG A 406 -26.71 -5.69 2.77
N ASP A 407 -27.76 -4.92 3.05
CA ASP A 407 -28.72 -4.49 2.01
C ASP A 407 -28.08 -3.66 0.91
N THR A 408 -26.99 -2.95 1.23
CA THR A 408 -26.22 -2.14 0.29
C THR A 408 -25.28 -2.97 -0.60
N TRP A 409 -25.14 -4.28 -0.37
CA TRP A 409 -24.33 -5.17 -1.20
C TRP A 409 -25.13 -5.66 -2.40
N VAL A 410 -25.15 -4.86 -3.45
CA VAL A 410 -25.67 -5.25 -4.74
C VAL A 410 -24.54 -5.93 -5.50
N LEU A 411 -24.54 -7.27 -5.53
CA LEU A 411 -23.47 -8.10 -6.09
C LEU A 411 -23.79 -8.61 -7.50
N ILE A 412 -25.07 -8.68 -7.84
CA ILE A 412 -25.63 -9.01 -9.14
C ILE A 412 -26.81 -8.07 -9.42
N SER A 413 -27.24 -7.98 -10.68
CA SER A 413 -28.48 -7.22 -11.00
C SER A 413 -29.68 -7.75 -10.23
N GLY A 414 -30.45 -6.85 -9.64
CA GLY A 414 -31.74 -7.18 -9.03
C GLY A 414 -32.77 -7.61 -10.04
#